data_498d4889be8e7d06ba62e5529cdfceba
#
_entry.id   498d4889be8e7d06ba62e5529cdfceba
#
_cell.length_a   1.000
_cell.length_b   1.000
_cell.length_c   1.000
_cell.angle_alpha   90.00
_cell.angle_beta   90.00
_cell.angle_gamma   90.00
#
_symmetry.space_group_name_H-M   'P 1'
#
loop_
_entity.id
_entity.type
_entity.pdbx_description
1 polymer ?
#
loop_
_entity_poly.entity_id
_entity_poly.type
_entity_poly.pdbx_seq_one_letter_code
_entity_poly.pdbx_strand_id
1 'polypeptide(L)'
;HNQGVFDAYTPEMRAARKSHIITGLPDTYGRGRIVGDYRRVALYGIDFLIQMKEKDKANCGCNTMTDDVIRLREELTDQINALKGMKAMANIYGYDISQPAKTAKEAVQWLYFGYLAAIKTQNGAAMSVGRVSTFLDIYITRDINAGILTEEQAQELIDHFVMKCRMVKFARITSYNELFSGDPTWATLEVGGTGIDGRSMVTKNDYRFLHTLENMGPSPEPNLTVLYSSA
;
A
#
# COMPACT_ATOMS: atom_id res chain seq x y z
N HIS A 1 -16.24 -7.43 1.44
CA HIS A 1 -15.62 -6.75 0.29
C HIS A 1 -15.73 -7.57 -0.98
N ASN A 2 -15.16 -8.79 -1.03
CA ASN A 2 -15.24 -9.67 -2.19
C ASN A 2 -16.68 -10.14 -2.43
N GLN A 3 -17.38 -10.45 -1.37
CA GLN A 3 -18.75 -10.92 -1.44
C GLN A 3 -19.66 -9.86 -2.08
N GLY A 4 -19.54 -8.59 -1.71
CA GLY A 4 -20.35 -7.51 -2.28
C GLY A 4 -20.19 -7.35 -3.79
N VAL A 5 -19.02 -7.65 -4.37
CA VAL A 5 -18.83 -7.66 -5.82
C VAL A 5 -19.57 -8.84 -6.46
N PHE A 6 -19.48 -10.03 -5.85
CA PHE A 6 -20.21 -11.20 -6.36
C PHE A 6 -21.73 -11.08 -6.21
N ASP A 7 -22.19 -10.40 -5.17
CA ASP A 7 -23.62 -10.15 -4.94
C ASP A 7 -24.22 -9.18 -5.97
N ALA A 8 -23.37 -8.33 -6.57
CA ALA A 8 -23.80 -7.44 -7.67
C ALA A 8 -24.07 -8.17 -9.00
N TYR A 9 -23.61 -9.42 -9.16
CA TYR A 9 -23.88 -10.19 -10.36
C TYR A 9 -25.31 -10.73 -10.38
N THR A 10 -26.05 -10.36 -11.41
CA THR A 10 -27.38 -10.95 -11.65
C THR A 10 -27.27 -12.43 -12.08
N PRO A 11 -28.34 -13.22 -11.97
CA PRO A 11 -28.38 -14.60 -12.51
C PRO A 11 -28.00 -14.66 -13.99
N GLU A 12 -28.44 -13.71 -14.80
CA GLU A 12 -28.14 -13.61 -16.23
C GLU A 12 -26.64 -13.36 -16.46
N MET A 13 -26.03 -12.46 -15.71
CA MET A 13 -24.59 -12.21 -15.79
C MET A 13 -23.79 -13.45 -15.41
N ARG A 14 -24.23 -14.18 -14.37
CA ARG A 14 -23.60 -15.44 -13.97
C ARG A 14 -23.71 -16.52 -15.05
N ALA A 15 -24.90 -16.62 -15.70
CA ALA A 15 -25.12 -17.55 -16.81
C ALA A 15 -24.28 -17.18 -18.03
N ALA A 16 -24.21 -15.92 -18.39
CA ALA A 16 -23.38 -15.42 -19.50
C ALA A 16 -21.88 -15.67 -19.27
N ARG A 17 -21.40 -15.54 -18.04
CA ARG A 17 -20.03 -15.91 -17.68
C ARG A 17 -19.80 -17.41 -17.78
N LYS A 18 -20.71 -18.22 -17.27
CA LYS A 18 -20.62 -19.69 -17.33
C LYS A 18 -20.60 -20.22 -18.74
N SER A 19 -21.34 -19.56 -19.65
CA SER A 19 -21.38 -19.89 -21.10
C SER A 19 -20.27 -19.23 -21.90
N HIS A 20 -19.36 -18.48 -21.27
CA HIS A 20 -18.27 -17.73 -21.90
C HIS A 20 -18.71 -16.66 -22.90
N ILE A 21 -19.97 -16.21 -22.86
CA ILE A 21 -20.44 -15.06 -23.66
C ILE A 21 -19.75 -13.78 -23.21
N ILE A 22 -19.58 -13.62 -21.89
CA ILE A 22 -18.76 -12.57 -21.32
C ILE A 22 -17.54 -13.20 -20.63
N THR A 23 -16.40 -12.57 -20.81
CA THR A 23 -15.15 -12.99 -20.20
C THR A 23 -14.63 -11.90 -19.27
N GLY A 24 -13.67 -12.24 -18.47
CA GLY A 24 -13.00 -11.32 -17.56
C GLY A 24 -13.05 -11.80 -16.12
N LEU A 25 -12.12 -11.30 -15.36
CA LEU A 25 -12.02 -11.54 -13.93
C LEU A 25 -12.77 -10.43 -13.23
N PRO A 26 -13.82 -10.73 -12.47
CA PRO A 26 -14.77 -9.71 -12.07
C PRO A 26 -14.20 -8.65 -11.16
N ASP A 27 -13.10 -8.89 -10.46
CA ASP A 27 -13.01 -8.16 -9.22
C ASP A 27 -11.64 -8.12 -8.59
N THR A 28 -10.94 -9.21 -8.54
CA THR A 28 -9.66 -9.29 -7.84
C THR A 28 -8.61 -8.38 -8.47
N TYR A 29 -8.57 -8.31 -9.79
CA TYR A 29 -7.63 -7.45 -10.52
C TYR A 29 -8.03 -5.97 -10.51
N GLY A 30 -9.31 -5.67 -10.50
CA GLY A 30 -9.80 -4.29 -10.45
C GLY A 30 -9.48 -3.61 -9.13
N ARG A 31 -9.55 -4.33 -8.03
CA ARG A 31 -9.35 -3.80 -6.68
C ARG A 31 -7.90 -3.48 -6.33
N GLY A 32 -6.95 -4.25 -6.82
CA GLY A 32 -5.53 -4.03 -6.59
C GLY A 32 -4.95 -2.80 -7.31
N ARG A 33 -5.76 -2.01 -8.01
CA ARG A 33 -5.30 -0.86 -8.80
C ARG A 33 -5.44 0.47 -8.09
N ILE A 34 -5.96 0.49 -6.89
CA ILE A 34 -6.07 1.70 -6.09
C ILE A 34 -4.78 1.88 -5.31
N VAL A 35 -4.08 2.97 -5.58
CA VAL A 35 -2.92 3.36 -4.78
C VAL A 35 -3.42 4.01 -3.49
N GLY A 36 -3.10 3.40 -2.36
CA GLY A 36 -3.42 3.93 -1.04
C GLY A 36 -2.40 4.99 -0.60
N ASP A 37 -2.81 5.84 0.33
CA ASP A 37 -1.86 6.73 1.00
C ASP A 37 -1.17 5.98 2.16
N TYR A 38 -0.18 5.16 1.80
CA TYR A 38 0.59 4.35 2.75
C TYR A 38 1.43 5.17 3.73
N ARG A 39 1.64 6.46 3.45
CA ARG A 39 2.39 7.39 4.30
C ARG A 39 1.69 7.66 5.62
N ARG A 40 0.37 7.50 5.67
CA ARG A 40 -0.44 7.86 6.85
C ARG A 40 0.02 7.17 8.12
N VAL A 41 0.46 5.91 8.04
CA VAL A 41 0.99 5.18 9.21
C VAL A 41 2.26 5.86 9.74
N ALA A 42 3.18 6.24 8.85
CA ALA A 42 4.40 6.93 9.23
C ALA A 42 4.17 8.36 9.73
N LEU A 43 3.21 9.06 9.12
CA LEU A 43 2.92 10.47 9.46
C LEU A 43 2.20 10.62 10.79
N TYR A 44 1.26 9.72 11.10
CA TYR A 44 0.32 9.92 12.21
C TYR A 44 0.42 8.87 13.31
N GLY A 45 0.93 7.68 13.00
CA GLY A 45 0.84 6.52 13.88
C GLY A 45 -0.56 5.93 13.95
N ILE A 46 -0.64 4.68 14.40
CA ILE A 46 -1.90 3.94 14.40
C ILE A 46 -2.91 4.48 15.43
N ASP A 47 -2.45 4.92 16.59
CA ASP A 47 -3.37 5.38 17.64
C ASP A 47 -4.14 6.63 17.21
N PHE A 48 -3.49 7.56 16.51
CA PHE A 48 -4.16 8.72 15.94
C PHE A 48 -5.15 8.32 14.85
N LEU A 49 -4.80 7.37 13.98
CA LEU A 49 -5.69 6.89 12.92
C LEU A 49 -6.93 6.20 13.50
N ILE A 50 -6.79 5.43 14.58
CA ILE A 50 -7.92 4.83 15.30
C ILE A 50 -8.82 5.94 15.87
N GLN A 51 -8.23 6.91 16.56
CA GLN A 51 -8.99 8.03 17.15
C GLN A 51 -9.79 8.80 16.09
N MET A 52 -9.20 9.05 14.91
CA MET A 52 -9.92 9.69 13.81
C MET A 52 -11.11 8.85 13.35
N LYS A 53 -10.96 7.54 13.20
CA LYS A 53 -12.04 6.65 12.79
C LYS A 53 -13.14 6.52 13.85
N GLU A 54 -12.79 6.53 15.12
CA GLU A 54 -13.75 6.57 16.21
C GLU A 54 -14.57 7.85 16.19
N LYS A 55 -13.93 8.99 15.91
CA LYS A 55 -14.60 10.29 15.74
C LYS A 55 -15.52 10.28 14.50
N ASP A 56 -15.06 9.76 13.37
CA ASP A 56 -15.88 9.61 12.16
C ASP A 56 -17.12 8.76 12.46
N LYS A 57 -16.95 7.64 13.16
CA LYS A 57 -18.03 6.75 13.57
C LYS A 57 -19.01 7.42 14.53
N ALA A 58 -18.53 8.23 15.47
CA ALA A 58 -19.37 8.97 16.40
C ALA A 58 -20.22 10.04 15.70
N ASN A 59 -19.67 10.67 14.65
CA ASN A 59 -20.35 11.70 13.87
C ASN A 59 -21.27 11.12 12.77
N CYS A 60 -21.18 9.83 12.49
CA CYS A 60 -21.96 9.18 11.45
C CYS A 60 -23.38 8.87 11.92
N GLY A 61 -24.39 9.44 11.26
CA GLY A 61 -25.79 9.07 11.41
C GLY A 61 -26.47 9.58 12.69
N CYS A 62 -26.09 10.77 13.17
CA CYS A 62 -26.60 11.31 14.41
C CYS A 62 -28.14 11.42 14.51
N ASN A 63 -28.82 11.59 13.37
CA ASN A 63 -30.26 11.91 13.37
C ASN A 63 -31.14 10.85 12.71
N THR A 64 -30.61 9.97 11.87
CA THR A 64 -31.40 8.95 11.17
C THR A 64 -30.57 7.72 10.90
N MET A 65 -31.01 6.56 11.38
CA MET A 65 -30.35 5.29 11.14
C MET A 65 -30.95 4.63 9.91
N THR A 66 -30.33 4.85 8.75
CA THR A 66 -30.63 4.17 7.49
C THR A 66 -29.72 2.97 7.28
N ASP A 67 -30.06 2.08 6.34
CA ASP A 67 -29.21 0.95 5.98
C ASP A 67 -27.77 1.41 5.59
N ASP A 68 -27.66 2.50 4.85
CA ASP A 68 -26.37 3.04 4.43
C ASP A 68 -25.55 3.53 5.64
N VAL A 69 -26.20 4.17 6.61
CA VAL A 69 -25.56 4.60 7.86
C VAL A 69 -25.11 3.39 8.69
N ILE A 70 -25.92 2.34 8.77
CA ILE A 70 -25.57 1.11 9.48
C ILE A 70 -24.33 0.50 8.83
N ARG A 71 -24.34 0.32 7.50
CA ARG A 71 -23.21 -0.25 6.74
C ARG A 71 -21.93 0.58 6.90
N LEU A 72 -22.04 1.90 6.83
CA LEU A 72 -20.89 2.78 7.04
C LEU A 72 -20.32 2.65 8.46
N ARG A 73 -21.16 2.52 9.47
CA ARG A 73 -20.71 2.30 10.86
C ARG A 73 -20.06 0.95 11.07
N GLU A 74 -20.55 -0.10 10.41
CA GLU A 74 -19.92 -1.42 10.38
C GLU A 74 -18.55 -1.34 9.72
N GLU A 75 -18.44 -0.71 8.55
CA GLU A 75 -17.17 -0.51 7.85
C GLU A 75 -16.15 0.27 8.69
N LEU A 76 -16.55 1.35 9.34
CA LEU A 76 -15.68 2.11 10.26
C LEU A 76 -15.21 1.25 11.44
N THR A 77 -16.08 0.37 11.95
CA THR A 77 -15.72 -0.57 13.01
C THR A 77 -14.67 -1.57 12.51
N ASP A 78 -14.85 -2.11 11.32
CA ASP A 78 -13.89 -3.03 10.70
C ASP A 78 -12.55 -2.36 10.43
N GLN A 79 -12.54 -1.11 9.98
CA GLN A 79 -11.32 -0.32 9.81
C GLN A 79 -10.59 -0.12 11.14
N ILE A 80 -11.30 0.19 12.23
CA ILE A 80 -10.72 0.32 13.58
C ILE A 80 -10.11 -1.01 14.04
N ASN A 81 -10.81 -2.11 13.85
CA ASN A 81 -10.33 -3.45 14.21
C ASN A 81 -9.11 -3.84 13.37
N ALA A 82 -9.09 -3.53 12.08
CA ALA A 82 -7.95 -3.74 11.20
C ALA A 82 -6.71 -2.95 11.63
N LEU A 83 -6.88 -1.69 12.04
CA LEU A 83 -5.80 -0.87 12.58
C LEU A 83 -5.24 -1.44 13.89
N LYS A 84 -6.11 -1.91 14.79
CA LYS A 84 -5.70 -2.61 16.03
C LYS A 84 -4.94 -3.91 15.69
N GLY A 85 -5.41 -4.66 14.70
CA GLY A 85 -4.72 -5.86 14.21
C GLY A 85 -3.35 -5.55 13.60
N MET A 86 -3.22 -4.46 12.85
CA MET A 86 -1.93 -4.02 12.31
C MET A 86 -0.93 -3.65 13.43
N LYS A 87 -1.40 -2.96 14.47
CA LYS A 87 -0.57 -2.64 15.65
C LYS A 87 -0.09 -3.92 16.35
N ALA A 88 -0.99 -4.89 16.55
CA ALA A 88 -0.62 -6.17 17.16
C ALA A 88 0.39 -6.95 16.30
N MET A 89 0.20 -6.98 14.99
CA MET A 89 1.14 -7.58 14.05
C MET A 89 2.53 -6.91 14.13
N ALA A 90 2.59 -5.60 14.09
CA ALA A 90 3.86 -4.87 14.16
C ALA A 90 4.62 -5.17 15.45
N ASN A 91 3.92 -5.26 16.60
CA ASN A 91 4.51 -5.61 17.89
C ASN A 91 5.15 -7.02 17.88
N ILE A 92 4.58 -7.99 17.16
CA ILE A 92 5.19 -9.33 17.02
C ILE A 92 6.54 -9.23 16.31
N TYR A 93 6.70 -8.29 15.39
CA TYR A 93 7.97 -8.02 14.70
C TYR A 93 8.87 -7.04 15.44
N GLY A 94 8.53 -6.66 16.68
CA GLY A 94 9.34 -5.76 17.52
C GLY A 94 9.22 -4.28 17.20
N TYR A 95 8.14 -3.86 16.50
CA TYR A 95 7.91 -2.46 16.15
C TYR A 95 6.66 -1.91 16.83
N ASP A 96 6.81 -0.75 17.48
CA ASP A 96 5.68 0.02 18.01
C ASP A 96 5.27 1.12 17.03
N ILE A 97 4.23 0.84 16.23
CA ILE A 97 3.66 1.77 15.25
C ILE A 97 2.56 2.65 15.82
N SER A 98 2.42 2.72 17.14
CA SER A 98 1.39 3.54 17.79
C SER A 98 1.55 5.04 17.51
N GLN A 99 2.81 5.48 17.40
CA GLN A 99 3.21 6.87 17.20
C GLN A 99 3.78 7.12 15.80
N PRO A 100 3.84 8.39 15.36
CA PRO A 100 4.52 8.77 14.11
C PRO A 100 5.95 8.27 14.06
N ALA A 101 6.43 7.97 12.85
CA ALA A 101 7.81 7.58 12.62
C ALA A 101 8.78 8.72 12.97
N LYS A 102 9.83 8.39 13.72
CA LYS A 102 10.86 9.35 14.16
C LYS A 102 12.14 9.27 13.33
N THR A 103 12.41 8.13 12.74
CA THR A 103 13.63 7.86 11.96
C THR A 103 13.29 7.40 10.54
N ALA A 104 14.27 7.45 9.64
CA ALA A 104 14.13 6.93 8.29
C ALA A 104 13.80 5.43 8.29
N LYS A 105 14.44 4.65 9.16
CA LYS A 105 14.16 3.22 9.31
C LYS A 105 12.70 2.97 9.71
N GLU A 106 12.19 3.74 10.67
CA GLU A 106 10.78 3.67 11.06
C GLU A 106 9.85 4.09 9.91
N ALA A 107 10.14 5.21 9.23
CA ALA A 107 9.32 5.70 8.14
C ALA A 107 9.17 4.67 7.01
N VAL A 108 10.27 4.03 6.60
CA VAL A 108 10.27 2.95 5.60
C VAL A 108 9.45 1.76 6.09
N GLN A 109 9.63 1.35 7.34
CA GLN A 109 8.93 0.18 7.88
C GLN A 109 7.44 0.45 8.11
N TRP A 110 7.05 1.63 8.63
CA TRP A 110 5.64 2.02 8.81
C TRP A 110 4.91 2.11 7.48
N LEU A 111 5.55 2.68 6.47
CA LEU A 111 5.02 2.73 5.11
C LEU A 111 4.80 1.32 4.56
N TYR A 112 5.76 0.41 4.76
CA TYR A 112 5.63 -0.97 4.33
C TYR A 112 4.49 -1.71 5.04
N PHE A 113 4.27 -1.48 6.34
CA PHE A 113 3.11 -2.05 7.04
C PHE A 113 1.78 -1.56 6.45
N GLY A 114 1.70 -0.26 6.10
CA GLY A 114 0.53 0.28 5.39
C GLY A 114 0.30 -0.40 4.04
N TYR A 115 1.36 -0.65 3.29
CA TYR A 115 1.31 -1.37 2.02
C TYR A 115 0.86 -2.83 2.19
N LEU A 116 1.39 -3.54 3.17
CA LEU A 116 0.98 -4.92 3.48
C LEU A 116 -0.52 -5.01 3.83
N ALA A 117 -1.03 -4.06 4.60
CA ALA A 117 -2.45 -4.03 4.94
C ALA A 117 -3.33 -3.85 3.70
N ALA A 118 -2.91 -3.02 2.75
CA ALA A 118 -3.61 -2.84 1.49
C ALA A 118 -3.60 -4.12 0.64
N ILE A 119 -2.45 -4.79 0.53
CA ILE A 119 -2.35 -6.09 -0.17
C ILE A 119 -3.30 -7.11 0.46
N LYS A 120 -3.30 -7.22 1.79
CA LYS A 120 -4.16 -8.17 2.51
C LYS A 120 -5.65 -7.86 2.30
N THR A 121 -6.03 -6.59 2.36
CA THR A 121 -7.42 -6.15 2.22
C THR A 121 -7.93 -6.37 0.80
N GLN A 122 -7.17 -5.98 -0.19
CA GLN A 122 -7.58 -6.04 -1.59
C GLN A 122 -7.33 -7.40 -2.21
N ASN A 123 -6.32 -8.11 -1.73
CA ASN A 123 -5.90 -9.42 -2.25
C ASN A 123 -5.78 -9.44 -3.78
N GLY A 124 -5.25 -8.36 -4.34
CA GLY A 124 -5.12 -8.15 -5.77
C GLY A 124 -3.72 -8.44 -6.28
N ALA A 125 -3.63 -8.80 -7.55
CA ALA A 125 -2.36 -9.07 -8.20
C ALA A 125 -1.56 -7.79 -8.45
N ALA A 126 -2.23 -6.70 -8.82
CA ALA A 126 -1.59 -5.41 -9.14
C ALA A 126 -1.79 -4.44 -7.97
N MET A 127 -0.75 -4.25 -7.19
CA MET A 127 -0.75 -3.42 -5.99
C MET A 127 0.33 -2.35 -6.11
N SER A 128 0.00 -1.24 -6.78
CA SER A 128 0.95 -0.14 -6.97
C SER A 128 1.32 0.50 -5.63
N VAL A 129 2.61 0.78 -5.45
CA VAL A 129 3.15 1.51 -4.30
C VAL A 129 3.04 3.02 -4.55
N GLY A 130 3.13 3.44 -5.81
CA GLY A 130 3.11 4.85 -6.20
C GLY A 130 4.42 5.56 -5.89
N ARG A 131 4.37 6.88 -5.83
CA ARG A 131 5.53 7.73 -5.59
C ARG A 131 5.76 7.94 -4.10
N VAL A 132 6.64 7.13 -3.53
CA VAL A 132 7.01 7.19 -2.10
C VAL A 132 8.42 7.76 -1.89
N SER A 133 9.21 7.89 -2.97
CA SER A 133 10.60 8.34 -2.94
C SER A 133 10.75 9.70 -2.27
N THR A 134 9.99 10.69 -2.73
CA THR A 134 10.01 12.06 -2.21
C THR A 134 9.63 12.13 -0.72
N PHE A 135 8.65 11.31 -0.30
CA PHE A 135 8.26 11.23 1.11
C PHE A 135 9.37 10.65 1.98
N LEU A 136 9.96 9.54 1.56
CA LEU A 136 11.03 8.88 2.31
C LEU A 136 12.30 9.73 2.34
N ASP A 137 12.55 10.53 1.30
CA ASP A 137 13.71 11.40 1.23
C ASP A 137 13.74 12.44 2.36
N ILE A 138 12.58 12.90 2.83
CA ILE A 138 12.47 13.82 3.96
C ILE A 138 13.12 13.24 5.22
N TYR A 139 12.81 11.98 5.53
CA TYR A 139 13.37 11.29 6.70
C TYR A 139 14.83 10.92 6.49
N ILE A 140 15.17 10.38 5.33
CA ILE A 140 16.52 9.93 5.01
C ILE A 140 17.50 11.11 5.02
N THR A 141 17.17 12.18 4.31
CA THR A 141 18.02 13.39 4.25
C THR A 141 18.19 14.01 5.65
N ARG A 142 17.11 14.07 6.45
CA ARG A 142 17.20 14.56 7.83
C ARG A 142 18.16 13.70 8.67
N ASP A 143 18.04 12.38 8.60
CA ASP A 143 18.83 11.47 9.43
C ASP A 143 20.29 11.41 8.96
N ILE A 144 20.56 11.57 7.66
CA ILE A 144 21.94 11.75 7.16
C ILE A 144 22.55 13.06 7.66
N ASN A 145 21.82 14.17 7.56
CA ASN A 145 22.29 15.47 8.04
C ASN A 145 22.52 15.50 9.56
N ALA A 146 21.78 14.68 10.30
CA ALA A 146 21.96 14.50 11.75
C ALA A 146 23.07 13.49 12.12
N GLY A 147 23.72 12.85 11.15
CA GLY A 147 24.74 11.82 11.39
C GLY A 147 24.18 10.50 11.95
N ILE A 148 22.87 10.29 11.83
CA ILE A 148 22.19 9.06 12.28
C ILE A 148 22.34 7.95 11.23
N LEU A 149 22.38 8.32 9.94
CA LEU A 149 22.57 7.41 8.80
C LEU A 149 23.79 7.85 7.97
N THR A 150 24.49 6.88 7.38
CA THR A 150 25.37 7.12 6.23
C THR A 150 24.63 6.99 4.92
N GLU A 151 25.23 7.40 3.80
CA GLU A 151 24.64 7.21 2.46
C GLU A 151 24.48 5.71 2.12
N GLU A 152 25.43 4.87 2.52
CA GLU A 152 25.38 3.41 2.34
C GLU A 152 24.20 2.81 3.10
N GLN A 153 24.01 3.20 4.37
CA GLN A 153 22.89 2.75 5.18
C GLN A 153 21.54 3.22 4.62
N ALA A 154 21.49 4.43 4.05
CA ALA A 154 20.31 4.94 3.39
C ALA A 154 19.96 4.11 2.12
N GLN A 155 20.98 3.75 1.33
CA GLN A 155 20.81 2.86 0.19
C GLN A 155 20.31 1.48 0.65
N GLU A 156 20.90 0.91 1.70
CA GLU A 156 20.52 -0.39 2.25
C GLU A 156 19.03 -0.39 2.71
N LEU A 157 18.54 0.70 3.31
CA LEU A 157 17.13 0.81 3.69
C LEU A 157 16.20 0.72 2.47
N ILE A 158 16.57 1.34 1.36
CA ILE A 158 15.79 1.30 0.11
C ILE A 158 15.89 -0.09 -0.53
N ASP A 159 17.06 -0.69 -0.55
CA ASP A 159 17.27 -2.06 -1.05
C ASP A 159 16.39 -3.05 -0.27
N HIS A 160 16.36 -2.97 1.04
CA HIS A 160 15.50 -3.79 1.89
C HIS A 160 14.01 -3.57 1.63
N PHE A 161 13.58 -2.33 1.36
CA PHE A 161 12.20 -2.03 1.00
C PHE A 161 11.82 -2.70 -0.33
N VAL A 162 12.66 -2.57 -1.35
CA VAL A 162 12.46 -3.20 -2.66
C VAL A 162 12.48 -4.72 -2.55
N MET A 163 13.40 -5.28 -1.76
CA MET A 163 13.45 -6.73 -1.48
C MET A 163 12.13 -7.22 -0.89
N LYS A 164 11.56 -6.50 0.09
CA LYS A 164 10.26 -6.83 0.70
C LYS A 164 9.13 -6.76 -0.32
N CYS A 165 9.14 -5.80 -1.25
CA CYS A 165 8.18 -5.75 -2.34
C CYS A 165 8.28 -6.96 -3.28
N ARG A 166 9.48 -7.49 -3.52
CA ARG A 166 9.70 -8.72 -4.29
C ARG A 166 9.23 -9.98 -3.56
N MET A 167 9.35 -10.02 -2.25
CA MET A 167 9.00 -11.18 -1.43
C MET A 167 7.52 -11.29 -1.15
N VAL A 168 6.79 -10.18 -1.09
CA VAL A 168 5.39 -10.18 -0.69
C VAL A 168 4.52 -10.86 -1.75
N LYS A 169 3.57 -11.66 -1.28
CA LYS A 169 2.59 -12.37 -2.11
C LYS A 169 1.17 -12.04 -1.62
N PHE A 170 0.23 -12.06 -2.55
CA PHE A 170 -1.17 -12.02 -2.20
C PHE A 170 -1.74 -13.45 -2.08
N ALA A 171 -2.79 -13.63 -1.30
CA ALA A 171 -3.43 -14.93 -1.13
C ALA A 171 -4.25 -15.29 -2.37
N ARG A 172 -4.11 -16.52 -2.85
CA ARG A 172 -4.80 -17.06 -4.03
C ARG A 172 -5.59 -18.30 -3.66
N ILE A 173 -6.67 -18.54 -4.38
CA ILE A 173 -7.35 -19.84 -4.34
C ILE A 173 -6.53 -20.88 -5.11
N THR A 174 -6.69 -22.15 -4.77
CA THR A 174 -5.89 -23.27 -5.32
C THR A 174 -5.91 -23.31 -6.83
N SER A 175 -7.08 -23.23 -7.46
CA SER A 175 -7.22 -23.26 -8.92
C SER A 175 -6.51 -22.10 -9.63
N TYR A 176 -6.36 -20.96 -8.95
CA TYR A 176 -5.64 -19.83 -9.49
C TYR A 176 -4.12 -20.02 -9.38
N ASN A 177 -3.66 -20.65 -8.30
CA ASN A 177 -2.25 -21.00 -8.13
C ASN A 177 -1.73 -21.97 -9.16
N GLU A 178 -2.56 -22.88 -9.66
CA GLU A 178 -2.19 -23.82 -10.72
C GLU A 178 -1.84 -23.11 -12.03
N LEU A 179 -2.55 -21.99 -12.33
CA LEU A 179 -2.34 -21.21 -13.56
C LEU A 179 -1.24 -20.15 -13.41
N PHE A 180 -1.11 -19.54 -12.25
CA PHE A 180 -0.26 -18.37 -12.00
C PHE A 180 0.67 -18.54 -10.80
N SER A 181 1.07 -19.77 -10.52
CA SER A 181 2.00 -20.05 -9.43
C SER A 181 3.34 -19.37 -9.66
N GLY A 182 3.81 -18.67 -8.64
CA GLY A 182 5.09 -17.97 -8.68
C GLY A 182 5.03 -16.52 -9.12
N ASP A 183 3.87 -16.01 -9.60
CA ASP A 183 3.75 -14.59 -9.90
C ASP A 183 3.94 -13.73 -8.64
N PRO A 184 4.74 -12.66 -8.74
CA PRO A 184 4.86 -11.69 -7.67
C PRO A 184 3.57 -10.88 -7.53
N THR A 185 3.48 -10.10 -6.45
CA THR A 185 2.55 -8.96 -6.41
C THR A 185 3.12 -7.89 -7.32
N TRP A 186 2.39 -7.51 -8.37
CA TRP A 186 2.84 -6.47 -9.29
C TRP A 186 2.81 -5.11 -8.61
N ALA A 187 3.97 -4.72 -8.10
CA ALA A 187 4.16 -3.46 -7.40
C ALA A 187 4.79 -2.44 -8.34
N THR A 188 4.07 -1.39 -8.67
CA THR A 188 4.61 -0.27 -9.44
C THR A 188 5.10 0.81 -8.49
N LEU A 189 6.37 1.16 -8.62
CA LEU A 189 7.00 2.31 -7.98
C LEU A 189 7.15 3.43 -8.99
N GLU A 190 6.90 4.65 -8.57
CA GLU A 190 7.07 5.85 -9.39
C GLU A 190 8.15 6.74 -8.79
N VAL A 191 9.01 7.26 -9.67
CA VAL A 191 10.07 8.23 -9.31
C VAL A 191 10.05 9.43 -10.24
N GLY A 192 10.54 10.56 -9.75
CA GLY A 192 10.60 11.81 -10.51
C GLY A 192 9.26 12.52 -10.67
N GLY A 193 9.10 13.24 -11.77
CA GLY A 193 7.92 14.02 -12.09
C GLY A 193 7.88 15.40 -11.44
N THR A 194 6.74 16.07 -11.56
CA THR A 194 6.50 17.43 -11.04
C THR A 194 5.33 17.45 -10.06
N GLY A 195 5.38 18.36 -9.10
CA GLY A 195 4.26 18.67 -8.21
C GLY A 195 3.17 19.48 -8.93
N ILE A 196 2.02 19.65 -8.27
CA ILE A 196 0.92 20.48 -8.79
C ILE A 196 1.35 21.94 -8.99
N ASP A 197 2.33 22.41 -8.21
CA ASP A 197 2.92 23.73 -8.27
C ASP A 197 4.04 23.85 -9.34
N GLY A 198 4.24 22.82 -10.16
CA GLY A 198 5.23 22.78 -11.23
C GLY A 198 6.67 22.52 -10.77
N ARG A 199 6.93 22.41 -9.46
CA ARG A 199 8.28 22.14 -8.96
C ARG A 199 8.69 20.69 -9.22
N SER A 200 9.97 20.47 -9.50
CA SER A 200 10.53 19.13 -9.63
C SER A 200 10.35 18.33 -8.34
N MET A 201 9.92 17.09 -8.47
CA MET A 201 9.79 16.13 -7.37
C MET A 201 10.96 15.13 -7.34
N VAL A 202 11.96 15.34 -8.17
CA VAL A 202 13.18 14.51 -8.18
C VAL A 202 13.98 14.75 -6.90
N THR A 203 14.34 13.66 -6.23
CA THR A 203 15.13 13.66 -5.00
C THR A 203 16.30 12.69 -5.10
N LYS A 204 17.24 12.73 -4.16
CA LYS A 204 18.30 11.73 -4.07
C LYS A 204 17.74 10.31 -3.93
N ASN A 205 16.58 10.18 -3.32
CA ASN A 205 15.98 8.88 -3.08
C ASN A 205 15.46 8.22 -4.38
N ASP A 206 15.11 9.01 -5.41
CA ASP A 206 14.80 8.47 -6.74
C ASP A 206 16.01 7.76 -7.34
N TYR A 207 17.19 8.33 -7.19
CA TYR A 207 18.44 7.70 -7.63
C TYR A 207 18.79 6.46 -6.80
N ARG A 208 18.45 6.41 -5.50
CA ARG A 208 18.63 5.20 -4.69
C ARG A 208 17.72 4.06 -5.19
N PHE A 209 16.47 4.36 -5.56
CA PHE A 209 15.58 3.36 -6.17
C PHE A 209 16.12 2.84 -7.50
N LEU A 210 16.68 3.73 -8.34
CA LEU A 210 17.33 3.31 -9.59
C LEU A 210 18.56 2.44 -9.31
N HIS A 211 19.39 2.85 -8.37
CA HIS A 211 20.59 2.09 -7.99
C HIS A 211 20.28 0.72 -7.38
N THR A 212 19.13 0.59 -6.71
CA THR A 212 18.66 -0.71 -6.20
C THR A 212 18.50 -1.75 -7.33
N LEU A 213 18.13 -1.32 -8.55
CA LEU A 213 18.00 -2.23 -9.69
C LEU A 213 19.35 -2.84 -10.09
N GLU A 214 20.44 -2.10 -9.90
CA GLU A 214 21.80 -2.61 -10.09
C GLU A 214 22.21 -3.54 -8.94
N ASN A 215 22.02 -3.10 -7.69
CA ASN A 215 22.42 -3.85 -6.50
C ASN A 215 21.72 -5.21 -6.40
N MET A 216 20.44 -5.27 -6.73
CA MET A 216 19.63 -6.46 -6.57
C MET A 216 19.46 -7.28 -7.85
N GLY A 217 19.99 -6.80 -8.97
CA GLY A 217 19.88 -7.43 -10.28
C GLY A 217 18.46 -7.40 -10.85
N PRO A 218 18.28 -7.91 -12.09
CA PRO A 218 17.02 -7.87 -12.79
C PRO A 218 15.93 -8.67 -12.07
N SER A 219 14.77 -8.06 -11.93
CA SER A 219 13.55 -8.68 -11.42
C SER A 219 12.35 -7.97 -12.03
N PRO A 220 11.25 -8.68 -12.33
CA PRO A 220 10.05 -8.04 -12.85
C PRO A 220 9.40 -7.09 -11.85
N GLU A 221 9.71 -7.25 -10.55
CA GLU A 221 9.05 -6.47 -9.49
C GLU A 221 10.03 -5.93 -8.44
N PRO A 222 9.72 -4.76 -7.90
CA PRO A 222 8.74 -3.79 -8.39
C PRO A 222 9.16 -3.25 -9.76
N ASN A 223 8.18 -3.02 -10.66
CA ASN A 223 8.48 -2.27 -11.86
C ASN A 223 8.62 -0.78 -11.49
N LEU A 224 9.61 -0.13 -12.08
CA LEU A 224 9.92 1.26 -11.79
C LEU A 224 9.49 2.15 -12.95
N THR A 225 8.55 3.06 -12.69
CA THR A 225 8.09 4.07 -13.64
C THR A 225 8.82 5.38 -13.39
N VAL A 226 9.60 5.83 -14.38
CA VAL A 226 10.29 7.13 -14.32
C VAL A 226 9.40 8.19 -14.97
N LEU A 227 8.98 9.17 -14.17
CA LEU A 227 8.20 10.30 -14.64
C LEU A 227 9.14 11.40 -15.11
N TYR A 228 9.27 11.51 -16.42
CA TYR A 228 10.10 12.54 -17.03
C TYR A 228 9.40 13.91 -17.00
N SER A 229 10.16 14.94 -16.71
CA SER A 229 9.77 16.34 -16.87
C SER A 229 10.90 17.09 -17.56
N SER A 230 10.55 17.95 -18.51
CA SER A 230 11.49 18.85 -19.21
C SER A 230 11.77 20.14 -18.42
N ALA A 231 11.22 20.28 -17.23
CA ALA A 231 11.39 21.48 -16.39
C ALA A 231 12.65 21.41 -15.54
#